data_9eaf383b508d299037d7a5a8f5fc3754
#
_entry.id   9eaf383b508d299037d7a5a8f5fc3754
#
_cell.length_a   1.000
_cell.length_b   1.000
_cell.length_c   1.000
_cell.angle_alpha   90.00
_cell.angle_beta   90.00
_cell.angle_gamma   90.00
#
_symmetry.space_group_name_H-M   'P 1'
#
loop_
_entity.id
_entity.type
_entity.pdbx_description
1 polymer ?
#
loop_
_entity_poly.entity_id
_entity_poly.type
_entity_poly.pdbx_seq_one_letter_code
_entity_poly.pdbx_strand_id
1 'polypeptide(L)'
;IHDAIEAGFNHVVFIIRKDIEQEFKEIIGDRIASICSEHDVSVDYAFQNINDIPGSLPENRTKPWGTGQAVLAAKKIIKTPFIVINADDYYGKEGFKAVHEYLVNGGKSCMAGFVLKNTLSDNGGVTRGICKMDEDNNLTEVVETKNIVKTATGAEADGVAVNVNSLVSMNMWGLTPDFLDVLEDGFKEFFKEEVPGNPLKAEYLIPIFIGEQLKKGNMSVKVL
;
A
#
# COMPACT_ATOMS: atom_id res chain seq x y z
N ILE A 1 -10.41 -7.82 6.51
CA ILE A 1 -10.35 -7.73 7.99
C ILE A 1 -10.31 -9.13 8.61
N HIS A 2 -11.27 -10.00 8.35
CA HIS A 2 -11.33 -11.35 8.92
C HIS A 2 -10.00 -12.12 8.73
N ASP A 3 -9.48 -12.15 7.50
CA ASP A 3 -8.21 -12.82 7.18
C ASP A 3 -7.01 -12.21 7.94
N ALA A 4 -7.03 -10.89 8.18
CA ALA A 4 -6.01 -10.23 8.99
C ALA A 4 -6.09 -10.64 10.47
N ILE A 5 -7.29 -10.72 11.03
CA ILE A 5 -7.52 -11.19 12.41
C ILE A 5 -7.04 -12.63 12.56
N GLU A 6 -7.43 -13.53 11.64
CA GLU A 6 -6.98 -14.93 11.65
C GLU A 6 -5.46 -15.07 11.54
N ALA A 7 -4.79 -14.15 10.83
CA ALA A 7 -3.33 -14.11 10.73
C ALA A 7 -2.63 -13.61 12.01
N GLY A 8 -3.36 -13.00 12.95
CA GLY A 8 -2.83 -12.52 14.22
C GLY A 8 -2.66 -11.00 14.34
N PHE A 9 -3.14 -10.21 13.36
CA PHE A 9 -3.18 -8.76 13.50
C PHE A 9 -4.23 -8.36 14.55
N ASN A 10 -3.84 -7.50 15.47
CA ASN A 10 -4.64 -7.13 16.64
C ASN A 10 -5.05 -5.65 16.68
N HIS A 11 -4.77 -4.90 15.62
CA HIS A 11 -5.13 -3.49 15.51
C HIS A 11 -5.44 -3.14 14.07
N VAL A 12 -6.58 -2.50 13.83
CA VAL A 12 -7.01 -1.98 12.53
C VAL A 12 -7.04 -0.46 12.60
N VAL A 13 -6.37 0.20 11.65
CA VAL A 13 -6.42 1.65 11.51
C VAL A 13 -7.02 2.01 10.14
N PHE A 14 -8.20 2.59 10.14
CA PHE A 14 -8.81 3.12 8.93
C PHE A 14 -8.28 4.51 8.63
N ILE A 15 -7.71 4.66 7.43
CA ILE A 15 -7.28 5.97 6.93
C ILE A 15 -8.36 6.48 5.98
N ILE A 16 -9.08 7.51 6.41
CA ILE A 16 -10.19 8.09 5.68
C ILE A 16 -10.09 9.62 5.65
N ARG A 17 -10.89 10.28 4.82
CA ARG A 17 -11.08 11.73 4.91
C ARG A 17 -12.05 12.06 6.03
N LYS A 18 -11.86 13.21 6.67
CA LYS A 18 -12.71 13.63 7.80
C LYS A 18 -14.17 13.87 7.40
N ASP A 19 -14.40 14.33 6.18
CA ASP A 19 -15.74 14.64 5.67
C ASP A 19 -16.65 13.41 5.49
N ILE A 20 -16.07 12.21 5.36
CA ILE A 20 -16.84 10.96 5.24
C ILE A 20 -16.90 10.15 6.55
N GLU A 21 -16.35 10.65 7.65
CA GLU A 21 -16.20 9.88 8.89
C GLU A 21 -17.52 9.31 9.41
N GLN A 22 -18.54 10.15 9.49
CA GLN A 22 -19.83 9.72 10.05
C GLN A 22 -20.48 8.62 9.19
N GLU A 23 -20.57 8.87 7.89
CA GLU A 23 -21.15 7.91 6.95
C GLU A 23 -20.36 6.60 6.91
N PHE A 24 -19.01 6.69 6.90
CA PHE A 24 -18.15 5.51 6.94
C PHE A 24 -18.37 4.68 8.21
N LYS A 25 -18.45 5.32 9.37
CA LYS A 25 -18.69 4.62 10.65
C LYS A 25 -20.05 3.92 10.65
N GLU A 26 -21.11 4.61 10.23
CA GLU A 26 -22.47 4.05 10.20
C GLU A 26 -22.60 2.85 9.23
N ILE A 27 -21.97 2.93 8.05
CA ILE A 27 -22.14 1.89 7.01
C ILE A 27 -21.17 0.72 7.20
N ILE A 28 -19.92 1.00 7.61
CA ILE A 28 -18.82 0.03 7.61
C ILE A 28 -18.18 -0.07 9.00
N GLY A 29 -17.81 1.07 9.58
CA GLY A 29 -16.94 1.15 10.75
C GLY A 29 -17.51 0.45 11.98
N ASP A 30 -18.78 0.69 12.31
CA ASP A 30 -19.43 0.12 13.51
C ASP A 30 -19.55 -1.40 13.40
N ARG A 31 -19.86 -1.91 12.20
CA ARG A 31 -19.88 -3.35 11.95
C ARG A 31 -18.50 -3.98 12.11
N ILE A 32 -17.46 -3.35 11.56
CA ILE A 32 -16.08 -3.84 11.70
C ILE A 32 -15.61 -3.76 13.15
N ALA A 33 -15.92 -2.68 13.85
CA ALA A 33 -15.58 -2.54 15.27
C ALA A 33 -16.22 -3.62 16.13
N SER A 34 -17.48 -4.00 15.85
CA SER A 34 -18.14 -5.11 16.53
C SER A 34 -17.42 -6.44 16.30
N ILE A 35 -17.08 -6.77 15.05
CA ILE A 35 -16.34 -7.99 14.71
C ILE A 35 -14.94 -7.98 15.37
N CYS A 36 -14.24 -6.87 15.32
CA CYS A 36 -12.91 -6.73 15.94
C CYS A 36 -12.99 -6.92 17.46
N SER A 37 -14.01 -6.37 18.11
CA SER A 37 -14.23 -6.50 19.56
C SER A 37 -14.43 -7.95 20.01
N GLU A 38 -15.07 -8.79 19.19
CA GLU A 38 -15.25 -10.22 19.48
C GLU A 38 -13.93 -11.01 19.45
N HIS A 39 -12.87 -10.44 18.89
CA HIS A 39 -11.55 -11.04 18.75
C HIS A 39 -10.43 -10.27 19.48
N ASP A 40 -10.76 -9.37 20.40
CA ASP A 40 -9.80 -8.51 21.12
C ASP A 40 -8.92 -7.65 20.17
N VAL A 41 -9.46 -7.25 19.04
CA VAL A 41 -8.79 -6.40 18.04
C VAL A 41 -9.28 -4.96 18.20
N SER A 42 -8.35 -4.02 18.35
CA SER A 42 -8.66 -2.59 18.44
C SER A 42 -8.89 -1.96 17.06
N VAL A 43 -9.72 -0.91 17.00
CA VAL A 43 -10.00 -0.15 15.79
C VAL A 43 -9.80 1.33 16.05
N ASP A 44 -8.97 1.96 15.23
CA ASP A 44 -8.72 3.40 15.24
C ASP A 44 -8.96 4.04 13.88
N TYR A 45 -9.06 5.35 13.86
CA TYR A 45 -9.24 6.16 12.65
C TYR A 45 -8.14 7.20 12.54
N ALA A 46 -7.51 7.27 11.38
CA ALA A 46 -6.61 8.33 10.99
C ALA A 46 -7.25 9.14 9.85
N PHE A 47 -7.01 10.45 9.84
CA PHE A 47 -7.68 11.33 8.89
C PHE A 47 -6.65 11.94 7.94
N GLN A 48 -6.72 11.54 6.67
CA GLN A 48 -5.95 12.18 5.62
C GLN A 48 -6.47 13.60 5.39
N ASN A 49 -5.60 14.59 5.59
CA ASN A 49 -5.95 15.98 5.38
C ASN A 49 -5.01 16.60 4.32
N ILE A 50 -5.59 17.27 3.34
CA ILE A 50 -4.85 17.93 2.26
C ILE A 50 -3.93 19.06 2.77
N ASN A 51 -4.22 19.61 3.96
CA ASN A 51 -3.45 20.65 4.60
C ASN A 51 -2.31 20.14 5.50
N ASP A 52 -2.20 18.83 5.72
CA ASP A 52 -1.09 18.24 6.48
C ASP A 52 0.15 18.14 5.57
N ILE A 53 0.80 19.26 5.34
CA ILE A 53 1.89 19.46 4.39
C ILE A 53 2.99 20.35 5.00
N PRO A 54 4.24 20.20 4.51
CA PRO A 54 5.36 21.01 5.04
C PRO A 54 5.45 22.43 4.43
N GLY A 55 4.39 22.93 3.80
CA GLY A 55 4.37 24.24 3.13
C GLY A 55 2.96 24.80 3.00
N SER A 56 2.70 25.57 1.95
CA SER A 56 1.40 26.12 1.65
C SER A 56 0.65 25.26 0.62
N LEU A 57 -0.65 25.09 0.81
CA LEU A 57 -1.49 24.40 -0.16
C LEU A 57 -1.50 25.16 -1.49
N PRO A 58 -1.16 24.52 -2.61
CA PRO A 58 -1.25 25.15 -3.91
C PRO A 58 -2.67 25.63 -4.22
N GLU A 59 -2.79 26.80 -4.82
CA GLU A 59 -4.07 27.36 -5.22
C GLU A 59 -4.83 26.39 -6.14
N ASN A 60 -6.13 26.22 -5.89
CA ASN A 60 -7.02 25.33 -6.64
C ASN A 60 -6.70 23.82 -6.53
N ARG A 61 -5.82 23.39 -5.65
CA ARG A 61 -5.63 21.97 -5.42
C ARG A 61 -6.76 21.40 -4.56
N THR A 62 -7.40 20.36 -5.08
CA THR A 62 -8.44 19.57 -4.38
C THR A 62 -8.05 18.10 -4.25
N LYS A 63 -7.05 17.65 -5.01
CA LYS A 63 -6.59 16.26 -5.03
C LYS A 63 -5.78 15.94 -3.78
N PRO A 64 -6.07 14.83 -3.06
CA PRO A 64 -5.22 14.32 -1.98
C PRO A 64 -3.78 14.07 -2.45
N TRP A 65 -2.85 13.95 -1.50
CA TRP A 65 -1.42 13.83 -1.80
C TRP A 65 -0.93 12.41 -2.10
N GLY A 66 -1.84 11.43 -2.15
CA GLY A 66 -1.51 10.04 -2.45
C GLY A 66 -1.36 9.16 -1.21
N THR A 67 -1.03 7.89 -1.44
CA THR A 67 -1.03 6.84 -0.42
C THR A 67 0.07 7.03 0.64
N GLY A 68 1.20 7.61 0.29
CA GLY A 68 2.27 7.91 1.24
C GLY A 68 1.84 8.92 2.30
N GLN A 69 1.23 10.03 1.89
CA GLN A 69 0.72 11.03 2.82
C GLN A 69 -0.48 10.49 3.61
N ALA A 70 -1.30 9.62 3.03
CA ALA A 70 -2.37 8.95 3.75
C ALA A 70 -1.83 8.12 4.93
N VAL A 71 -0.79 7.32 4.71
CA VAL A 71 -0.19 6.49 5.77
C VAL A 71 0.48 7.35 6.85
N LEU A 72 1.05 8.50 6.51
CA LEU A 72 1.58 9.45 7.49
C LEU A 72 0.51 9.97 8.46
N ALA A 73 -0.76 10.05 8.07
CA ALA A 73 -1.84 10.42 8.98
C ALA A 73 -1.98 9.45 10.17
N ALA A 74 -1.58 8.19 9.99
CA ALA A 74 -1.62 7.17 11.04
C ALA A 74 -0.33 7.10 11.89
N LYS A 75 0.70 7.91 11.61
CA LYS A 75 2.03 7.85 12.28
C LYS A 75 1.95 7.92 13.79
N LYS A 76 1.03 8.72 14.34
CA LYS A 76 0.88 8.85 15.80
C LYS A 76 0.22 7.64 16.45
N ILE A 77 -0.53 6.86 15.69
CA ILE A 77 -1.28 5.68 16.14
C ILE A 77 -0.41 4.43 16.04
N ILE A 78 0.31 4.26 14.94
CA ILE A 78 1.13 3.07 14.65
C ILE A 78 2.38 3.07 15.54
N LYS A 79 2.52 2.01 16.36
CA LYS A 79 3.65 1.84 17.29
C LYS A 79 4.34 0.47 17.17
N THR A 80 3.77 -0.43 16.42
CA THR A 80 4.26 -1.80 16.19
C THR A 80 4.40 -2.06 14.70
N PRO A 81 5.07 -3.14 14.26
CA PRO A 81 5.06 -3.53 12.86
C PRO A 81 3.64 -3.62 12.31
N PHE A 82 3.45 -3.21 11.06
CA PHE A 82 2.14 -3.03 10.46
C PHE A 82 2.12 -3.41 8.99
N ILE A 83 0.93 -3.62 8.46
CA ILE A 83 0.71 -3.73 7.02
C ILE A 83 -0.06 -2.52 6.49
N VAL A 84 0.27 -2.14 5.25
CA VAL A 84 -0.53 -1.22 4.45
C VAL A 84 -1.21 -2.02 3.35
N ILE A 85 -2.53 -1.83 3.22
CA ILE A 85 -3.34 -2.46 2.17
C ILE A 85 -4.34 -1.45 1.60
N ASN A 86 -4.79 -1.68 0.39
CA ASN A 86 -5.94 -0.98 -0.17
C ASN A 86 -7.23 -1.54 0.42
N ALA A 87 -8.22 -0.69 0.65
CA ALA A 87 -9.49 -1.11 1.27
C ALA A 87 -10.43 -1.86 0.32
N ASP A 88 -10.21 -1.73 -0.98
CA ASP A 88 -11.03 -2.27 -2.07
C ASP A 88 -10.40 -3.50 -2.77
N ASP A 89 -9.24 -3.97 -2.31
CA ASP A 89 -8.59 -5.17 -2.82
C ASP A 89 -8.84 -6.39 -1.91
N TYR A 90 -8.89 -7.58 -2.52
CA TYR A 90 -8.91 -8.86 -1.82
C TYR A 90 -7.54 -9.53 -1.89
N TYR A 91 -6.94 -9.79 -0.73
CA TYR A 91 -5.58 -10.30 -0.61
C TYR A 91 -5.48 -11.80 -0.27
N GLY A 92 -6.56 -12.37 0.25
CA GLY A 92 -6.58 -13.76 0.71
C GLY A 92 -5.79 -14.01 2.02
N LYS A 93 -6.06 -15.13 2.65
CA LYS A 93 -5.49 -15.50 3.96
C LYS A 93 -3.97 -15.65 3.94
N GLU A 94 -3.44 -16.24 2.88
CA GLU A 94 -2.02 -16.57 2.78
C GLU A 94 -1.13 -15.31 2.77
N GLY A 95 -1.57 -14.25 2.10
CA GLY A 95 -0.86 -12.97 2.08
C GLY A 95 -0.73 -12.37 3.48
N PHE A 96 -1.84 -12.31 4.23
CA PHE A 96 -1.83 -11.80 5.62
C PHE A 96 -0.95 -12.65 6.53
N LYS A 97 -1.05 -13.98 6.42
CA LYS A 97 -0.25 -14.91 7.23
C LYS A 97 1.23 -14.75 6.97
N ALA A 98 1.66 -14.76 5.70
CA ALA A 98 3.06 -14.64 5.32
C ALA A 98 3.67 -13.33 5.81
N VAL A 99 2.99 -12.21 5.60
CA VAL A 99 3.47 -10.89 6.06
C VAL A 99 3.51 -10.81 7.58
N HIS A 100 2.48 -11.29 8.29
CA HIS A 100 2.47 -11.33 9.75
C HIS A 100 3.64 -12.15 10.30
N GLU A 101 3.81 -13.39 9.83
CA GLU A 101 4.90 -14.28 10.27
C GLU A 101 6.27 -13.64 10.04
N TYR A 102 6.49 -13.01 8.89
CA TYR A 102 7.75 -12.32 8.60
C TYR A 102 8.02 -11.19 9.59
N LEU A 103 7.03 -10.34 9.86
CA LEU A 103 7.18 -9.19 10.77
C LEU A 103 7.40 -9.60 12.23
N VAL A 104 6.64 -10.57 12.75
CA VAL A 104 6.77 -11.02 14.15
C VAL A 104 8.08 -11.78 14.39
N ASN A 105 8.69 -12.36 13.36
CA ASN A 105 10.01 -12.96 13.41
C ASN A 105 11.17 -11.97 13.22
N GLY A 106 10.89 -10.66 13.30
CA GLY A 106 11.91 -9.61 13.26
C GLY A 106 12.26 -9.09 11.88
N GLY A 107 11.49 -9.45 10.85
CA GLY A 107 11.59 -8.84 9.52
C GLY A 107 11.21 -7.37 9.54
N LYS A 108 11.91 -6.54 8.75
CA LYS A 108 11.68 -5.07 8.76
C LYS A 108 10.74 -4.61 7.67
N SER A 109 10.98 -5.06 6.43
CA SER A 109 10.19 -4.62 5.28
C SER A 109 9.96 -5.81 4.35
N CYS A 110 8.72 -6.01 3.96
CA CYS A 110 8.32 -7.05 3.03
C CYS A 110 7.10 -6.61 2.20
N MET A 111 6.80 -7.37 1.19
CA MET A 111 5.55 -7.28 0.45
C MET A 111 5.03 -8.68 0.13
N ALA A 112 3.72 -8.85 0.04
CA ALA A 112 3.15 -10.04 -0.55
C ALA A 112 3.20 -9.92 -2.08
N GLY A 113 3.83 -10.91 -2.73
CA GLY A 113 3.83 -11.05 -4.17
C GLY A 113 2.66 -11.90 -4.64
N PHE A 114 1.85 -11.38 -5.54
CA PHE A 114 0.70 -12.11 -6.08
C PHE A 114 0.99 -12.62 -7.48
N VAL A 115 0.64 -13.86 -7.77
CA VAL A 115 0.85 -14.42 -9.11
C VAL A 115 -0.06 -13.71 -10.10
N LEU A 116 0.50 -13.11 -11.15
CA LEU A 116 -0.19 -12.26 -12.11
C LEU A 116 -1.50 -12.86 -12.63
N LYS A 117 -1.50 -14.14 -13.03
CA LYS A 117 -2.69 -14.81 -13.56
C LYS A 117 -3.90 -14.78 -12.64
N ASN A 118 -3.66 -14.71 -11.31
CA ASN A 118 -4.71 -14.67 -10.29
C ASN A 118 -5.26 -13.25 -10.06
N THR A 119 -4.66 -12.24 -10.68
CA THR A 119 -5.02 -10.82 -10.54
C THR A 119 -5.55 -10.20 -11.83
N LEU A 120 -5.70 -11.01 -12.88
CA LEU A 120 -6.24 -10.56 -14.16
C LEU A 120 -7.78 -10.45 -14.11
N SER A 121 -8.32 -9.58 -14.94
CA SER A 121 -9.76 -9.40 -15.08
C SER A 121 -10.25 -9.99 -16.41
N ASP A 122 -11.44 -10.59 -16.40
CA ASP A 122 -12.13 -11.00 -17.62
C ASP A 122 -12.88 -9.84 -18.30
N ASN A 123 -12.96 -8.67 -17.61
CA ASN A 123 -13.73 -7.50 -18.05
C ASN A 123 -12.86 -6.35 -18.60
N GLY A 124 -11.57 -6.60 -18.86
CA GLY A 124 -10.67 -5.59 -19.43
C GLY A 124 -9.24 -5.66 -18.89
N GLY A 125 -8.40 -4.74 -19.37
CA GLY A 125 -7.02 -4.64 -18.97
C GLY A 125 -6.85 -4.14 -17.54
N VAL A 126 -5.86 -4.68 -16.84
CA VAL A 126 -5.46 -4.27 -15.49
C VAL A 126 -4.09 -3.62 -15.52
N THR A 127 -3.81 -2.77 -14.53
CA THR A 127 -2.45 -2.24 -14.28
C THR A 127 -1.85 -2.97 -13.08
N ARG A 128 -0.63 -3.49 -13.22
CA ARG A 128 0.08 -4.20 -12.13
C ARG A 128 1.55 -3.79 -12.08
N GLY A 129 2.09 -3.73 -10.88
CA GLY A 129 3.52 -3.59 -10.66
C GLY A 129 4.21 -4.96 -10.72
N ILE A 130 4.83 -5.31 -11.85
CA ILE A 130 5.59 -6.56 -11.98
C ILE A 130 6.86 -6.45 -11.15
N CYS A 131 7.04 -7.40 -10.21
CA CYS A 131 8.18 -7.44 -9.30
C CYS A 131 9.39 -8.10 -9.99
N LYS A 132 10.55 -7.43 -9.91
CA LYS A 132 11.85 -8.05 -10.16
C LYS A 132 12.53 -8.30 -8.81
N MET A 133 13.19 -9.42 -8.68
CA MET A 133 13.80 -9.90 -7.44
C MET A 133 15.21 -10.39 -7.70
N ASP A 134 16.04 -10.34 -6.67
CA ASP A 134 17.33 -11.02 -6.64
C ASP A 134 17.17 -12.52 -6.26
N GLU A 135 18.30 -13.24 -6.17
CA GLU A 135 18.34 -14.68 -5.84
C GLU A 135 17.82 -14.98 -4.43
N ASP A 136 17.84 -13.98 -3.54
CA ASP A 136 17.36 -14.08 -2.17
C ASP A 136 15.89 -13.63 -2.03
N ASN A 137 15.17 -13.44 -3.14
CA ASN A 137 13.81 -12.87 -3.18
C ASN A 137 13.70 -11.47 -2.56
N ASN A 138 14.72 -10.66 -2.59
CA ASN A 138 14.58 -9.24 -2.28
C ASN A 138 14.12 -8.50 -3.52
N LEU A 139 13.18 -7.59 -3.34
CA LEU A 139 12.66 -6.74 -4.40
C LEU A 139 13.75 -5.81 -4.92
N THR A 140 14.02 -5.86 -6.22
CA THR A 140 14.99 -4.96 -6.89
C THR A 140 14.29 -3.85 -7.66
N GLU A 141 13.12 -4.14 -8.21
CA GLU A 141 12.34 -3.18 -8.98
C GLU A 141 10.86 -3.58 -9.02
N VAL A 142 9.99 -2.58 -9.09
CA VAL A 142 8.59 -2.75 -9.46
C VAL A 142 8.35 -2.04 -10.78
N VAL A 143 8.01 -2.79 -11.81
CA VAL A 143 7.74 -2.25 -13.15
C VAL A 143 6.24 -2.09 -13.35
N GLU A 144 5.75 -0.86 -13.29
CA GLU A 144 4.34 -0.59 -13.58
C GLU A 144 4.02 -0.95 -15.03
N THR A 145 3.17 -1.96 -15.22
CA THR A 145 2.73 -2.46 -16.53
C THR A 145 1.24 -2.22 -16.65
N LYS A 146 0.89 -1.40 -17.63
CA LYS A 146 -0.51 -0.99 -17.88
C LYS A 146 -1.17 -1.89 -18.91
N ASN A 147 -2.49 -1.91 -18.88
CA ASN A 147 -3.32 -2.59 -19.88
C ASN A 147 -2.96 -4.05 -20.08
N ILE A 148 -2.69 -4.79 -19.00
CA ILE A 148 -2.45 -6.23 -19.07
C ILE A 148 -3.82 -6.90 -19.31
N VAL A 149 -3.98 -7.52 -20.45
CA VAL A 149 -5.21 -8.22 -20.85
C VAL A 149 -4.97 -9.72 -20.84
N LYS A 150 -5.97 -10.47 -20.43
CA LYS A 150 -5.99 -11.93 -20.49
C LYS A 150 -6.19 -12.36 -21.93
N THR A 151 -5.42 -13.35 -22.39
CA THR A 151 -5.54 -13.95 -23.71
C THR A 151 -5.88 -15.44 -23.58
N ALA A 152 -6.19 -16.09 -24.68
CA ALA A 152 -6.49 -17.52 -24.69
C ALA A 152 -5.32 -18.39 -24.21
N THR A 153 -4.09 -17.90 -24.33
CA THR A 153 -2.85 -18.64 -24.00
C THR A 153 -2.03 -18.01 -22.89
N GLY A 154 -2.49 -16.91 -22.29
CA GLY A 154 -1.73 -16.22 -21.26
C GLY A 154 -2.21 -14.79 -20.99
N ALA A 155 -1.29 -13.84 -21.05
CA ALA A 155 -1.58 -12.42 -20.93
C ALA A 155 -0.64 -11.58 -21.81
N GLU A 156 -1.08 -10.41 -22.20
CA GLU A 156 -0.29 -9.44 -22.96
C GLU A 156 -0.53 -8.01 -22.45
N ALA A 157 0.44 -7.15 -22.65
CA ALA A 157 0.34 -5.71 -22.45
C ALA A 157 0.78 -5.00 -23.74
N ASP A 158 -0.12 -4.23 -24.33
CA ASP A 158 0.11 -3.53 -25.61
C ASP A 158 0.69 -4.46 -26.71
N GLY A 159 0.17 -5.70 -26.81
CA GLY A 159 0.59 -6.70 -27.79
C GLY A 159 1.89 -7.44 -27.46
N VAL A 160 2.50 -7.17 -26.31
CA VAL A 160 3.69 -7.88 -25.84
C VAL A 160 3.30 -8.92 -24.78
N ALA A 161 3.70 -10.19 -24.98
CA ALA A 161 3.41 -11.25 -24.04
C ALA A 161 4.02 -10.98 -22.66
N VAL A 162 3.22 -11.16 -21.62
CA VAL A 162 3.63 -11.02 -20.22
C VAL A 162 3.61 -12.39 -19.54
N ASN A 163 4.64 -12.70 -18.76
CA ASN A 163 4.70 -13.96 -18.02
C ASN A 163 3.62 -13.97 -16.91
N VAL A 164 2.60 -14.79 -17.10
CA VAL A 164 1.46 -14.93 -16.16
C VAL A 164 1.83 -15.48 -14.79
N ASN A 165 3.01 -16.06 -14.65
CA ASN A 165 3.52 -16.56 -13.37
C ASN A 165 4.44 -15.53 -12.66
N SER A 166 4.66 -14.36 -13.24
CA SER A 166 5.36 -13.26 -12.55
C SER A 166 4.64 -12.88 -11.27
N LEU A 167 5.40 -12.52 -10.24
CA LEU A 167 4.84 -11.90 -9.05
C LEU A 167 4.57 -10.42 -9.31
N VAL A 168 3.44 -9.94 -8.82
CA VAL A 168 3.02 -8.56 -8.94
C VAL A 168 2.68 -7.97 -7.58
N SER A 169 2.90 -6.67 -7.44
CA SER A 169 2.45 -5.89 -6.30
C SER A 169 0.96 -5.56 -6.43
N MET A 170 0.23 -5.74 -5.33
CA MET A 170 -1.12 -5.24 -5.12
C MET A 170 -1.16 -4.29 -3.91
N ASN A 171 -0.04 -3.61 -3.62
CA ASN A 171 0.10 -2.68 -2.50
C ASN A 171 -0.09 -3.29 -1.10
N MET A 172 0.26 -4.57 -0.91
CA MET A 172 0.33 -5.18 0.41
C MET A 172 1.77 -5.11 0.92
N TRP A 173 2.05 -4.13 1.78
CA TRP A 173 3.37 -3.83 2.31
C TRP A 173 3.43 -4.08 3.81
N GLY A 174 4.35 -4.94 4.26
CA GLY A 174 4.69 -5.14 5.65
C GLY A 174 5.88 -4.25 6.03
N LEU A 175 5.73 -3.44 7.07
CA LEU A 175 6.66 -2.36 7.42
C LEU A 175 6.79 -2.26 8.95
N THR A 176 7.85 -1.59 9.40
CA THR A 176 8.07 -1.26 10.81
C THR A 176 7.90 0.25 11.06
N PRO A 177 7.63 0.69 12.30
CA PRO A 177 7.34 2.10 12.59
C PRO A 177 8.43 3.08 12.16
N ASP A 178 9.69 2.68 12.14
CA ASP A 178 10.81 3.50 11.66
C ASP A 178 10.69 3.88 10.18
N PHE A 179 9.99 3.09 9.38
CA PHE A 179 9.67 3.47 8.00
C PHE A 179 8.85 4.76 7.92
N LEU A 180 8.01 5.05 8.92
CA LEU A 180 7.18 6.26 8.94
C LEU A 180 8.00 7.55 9.08
N ASP A 181 9.16 7.48 9.72
CA ASP A 181 10.08 8.62 9.80
C ASP A 181 10.74 8.86 8.43
N VAL A 182 11.19 7.80 7.77
CA VAL A 182 11.76 7.86 6.41
C VAL A 182 10.71 8.35 5.40
N LEU A 183 9.46 7.88 5.53
CA LEU A 183 8.36 8.30 4.67
C LEU A 183 8.01 9.78 4.88
N GLU A 184 8.05 10.29 6.11
CA GLU A 184 7.79 11.70 6.40
C GLU A 184 8.88 12.61 5.83
N ASP A 185 10.14 12.23 5.96
CA ASP A 185 11.25 12.99 5.39
C ASP A 185 11.19 12.97 3.85
N GLY A 186 10.89 11.82 3.25
CA GLY A 186 10.64 11.72 1.82
C GLY A 186 9.47 12.58 1.35
N PHE A 187 8.41 12.72 2.14
CA PHE A 187 7.29 13.60 1.81
C PHE A 187 7.69 15.08 1.80
N LYS A 188 8.55 15.52 2.72
CA LYS A 188 9.10 16.88 2.73
C LYS A 188 9.93 17.16 1.47
N GLU A 189 10.75 16.19 1.06
CA GLU A 189 11.57 16.27 -0.16
C GLU A 189 10.68 16.32 -1.42
N PHE A 190 9.74 15.39 -1.55
CA PHE A 190 8.73 15.38 -2.62
C PHE A 190 7.98 16.72 -2.72
N PHE A 191 7.55 17.27 -1.59
CA PHE A 191 6.81 18.52 -1.56
C PHE A 191 7.64 19.68 -2.09
N LYS A 192 8.92 19.70 -1.78
CA LYS A 192 9.87 20.73 -2.22
C LYS A 192 10.25 20.60 -3.70
N GLU A 193 10.44 19.38 -4.18
CA GLU A 193 11.06 19.14 -5.48
C GLU A 193 10.05 18.86 -6.59
N GLU A 194 9.00 18.09 -6.32
CA GLU A 194 8.05 17.66 -7.35
C GLU A 194 6.78 18.51 -7.42
N VAL A 195 6.29 18.99 -6.28
CA VAL A 195 5.04 19.76 -6.24
C VAL A 195 5.12 21.06 -7.05
N PRO A 196 6.24 21.83 -7.08
CA PRO A 196 6.31 23.04 -7.92
C PRO A 196 6.12 22.77 -9.41
N GLY A 197 6.55 21.61 -9.91
CA GLY A 197 6.39 21.21 -11.32
C GLY A 197 4.99 20.69 -11.67
N ASN A 198 4.23 20.20 -10.69
CA ASN A 198 2.89 19.62 -10.88
C ASN A 198 1.96 19.88 -9.68
N PRO A 199 1.68 21.15 -9.33
CA PRO A 199 1.05 21.50 -8.06
C PRO A 199 -0.35 20.92 -7.86
N LEU A 200 -1.10 20.70 -8.95
CA LEU A 200 -2.49 20.24 -8.86
C LEU A 200 -2.63 18.72 -8.88
N LYS A 201 -1.64 17.98 -9.39
CA LYS A 201 -1.78 16.54 -9.66
C LYS A 201 -0.68 15.65 -9.06
N ALA A 202 0.44 16.23 -8.55
CA ALA A 202 1.51 15.46 -7.93
C ALA A 202 0.96 14.55 -6.82
N GLU A 203 1.42 13.31 -6.75
CA GLU A 203 1.02 12.31 -5.76
C GLU A 203 2.24 11.62 -5.17
N TYR A 204 2.31 11.57 -3.87
CA TYR A 204 3.30 10.84 -3.12
C TYR A 204 2.81 9.42 -2.85
N LEU A 205 3.25 8.48 -3.67
CA LEU A 205 2.76 7.10 -3.67
C LEU A 205 3.78 6.17 -3.02
N ILE A 206 3.33 5.30 -2.10
CA ILE A 206 4.18 4.33 -1.39
C ILE A 206 5.01 3.48 -2.35
N PRO A 207 4.46 2.83 -3.40
CA PRO A 207 5.27 1.98 -4.26
C PRO A 207 6.35 2.75 -5.03
N ILE A 208 6.09 4.01 -5.40
CA ILE A 208 7.10 4.85 -6.05
C ILE A 208 8.20 5.20 -5.07
N PHE A 209 7.83 5.67 -3.87
CA PHE A 209 8.79 6.00 -2.82
C PHE A 209 9.67 4.80 -2.42
N ILE A 210 9.06 3.62 -2.20
CA ILE A 210 9.83 2.39 -1.91
C ILE A 210 10.78 2.08 -3.06
N GLY A 211 10.34 2.17 -4.32
CA GLY A 211 11.18 1.97 -5.49
C GLY A 211 12.40 2.91 -5.55
N GLU A 212 12.23 4.16 -5.13
CA GLU A 212 13.35 5.12 -5.02
C GLU A 212 14.32 4.75 -3.89
N GLN A 213 13.79 4.33 -2.71
CA GLN A 213 14.63 3.90 -1.61
C GLN A 213 15.43 2.62 -1.94
N LEU A 214 14.84 1.69 -2.69
CA LEU A 214 15.53 0.52 -3.22
C LEU A 214 16.69 0.92 -4.15
N LYS A 215 16.44 1.82 -5.11
CA LYS A 215 17.45 2.32 -6.05
C LYS A 215 18.60 3.07 -5.35
N LYS A 216 18.30 3.79 -4.27
CA LYS A 216 19.29 4.49 -3.44
C LYS A 216 20.05 3.52 -2.49
N GLY A 217 19.63 2.26 -2.36
CA GLY A 217 20.20 1.28 -1.43
C GLY A 217 19.88 1.56 0.04
N ASN A 218 18.86 2.37 0.33
CA ASN A 218 18.49 2.79 1.67
C ASN A 218 17.59 1.77 2.39
N MET A 219 16.97 0.85 1.66
CA MET A 219 16.14 -0.21 2.23
C MET A 219 16.20 -1.48 1.38
N SER A 220 15.81 -2.59 1.99
CA SER A 220 15.58 -3.86 1.32
C SER A 220 14.16 -4.31 1.64
N VAL A 221 13.46 -4.90 0.67
CA VAL A 221 12.10 -5.40 0.81
C VAL A 221 12.07 -6.86 0.40
N LYS A 222 11.68 -7.74 1.32
CA LYS A 222 11.49 -9.17 1.03
C LYS A 222 10.18 -9.38 0.28
N VAL A 223 10.21 -10.13 -0.80
CA VAL A 223 8.99 -10.61 -1.49
C VAL A 223 8.61 -11.98 -0.94
N LEU A 224 7.37 -12.10 -0.47
CA LEU A 224 6.81 -13.28 0.20
C LEU A 224 5.78 -13.98 -0.70
#